data_696f73726ac4dcd57650e1acaa67fe26
#
_entry.id   696f73726ac4dcd57650e1acaa67fe26
#
_cell.length_a   1.000
_cell.length_b   1.000
_cell.length_c   1.000
_cell.angle_alpha   90.00
_cell.angle_beta   90.00
_cell.angle_gamma   90.00
#
_symmetry.space_group_name_H-M   'P 1'
#
loop_
_entity.id
_entity.type
_entity.pdbx_description
1 polymer ?
#
loop_
_entity_poly.entity_id
_entity_poly.type
_entity_poly.pdbx_seq_one_letter_code
_entity_poly.pdbx_strand_id
1 'polypeptide(L)'
;MFFEGINDNTYRRFFSQLTPEERRQYFEKIVMRTAPGGILTSFDLLPADMLDTSQRIEARFGFEVREWAIPGKDTVMLPMVHFAKSVGMSNILIGKMGLKKRKYPYVTNVACGIQESFRLDVGDSLGKALSLPESTRIDNKGATWKSSMSVRGGGSLIFEQTFKMKIPEYT
;
A
#
# COMPACT_ATOMS: atom_id res chain seq x y z
N MET A 1 -2.68 -9.08 0.16
CA MET A 1 -3.03 -7.88 0.98
C MET A 1 -3.93 -8.35 2.10
N PHE A 2 -3.63 -8.01 3.34
CA PHE A 2 -4.44 -8.38 4.50
C PHE A 2 -5.05 -7.13 5.13
N PHE A 3 -6.28 -7.29 5.64
CA PHE A 3 -6.97 -6.24 6.38
C PHE A 3 -7.13 -6.70 7.83
N GLU A 4 -6.70 -5.87 8.78
CA GLU A 4 -6.70 -6.21 10.20
C GLU A 4 -7.24 -5.04 11.03
N GLY A 5 -7.81 -5.35 12.20
CA GLY A 5 -8.34 -4.36 13.12
C GLY A 5 -9.42 -3.48 12.48
N ILE A 6 -9.26 -2.16 12.56
CA ILE A 6 -10.24 -1.21 11.99
C ILE A 6 -10.36 -1.32 10.46
N ASN A 7 -9.29 -1.73 9.77
CA ASN A 7 -9.35 -1.96 8.34
C ASN A 7 -10.23 -3.18 8.02
N ASP A 8 -10.10 -4.30 8.76
CA ASP A 8 -10.97 -5.46 8.56
C ASP A 8 -12.43 -5.06 8.71
N ASN A 9 -12.82 -4.43 9.81
CA ASN A 9 -14.19 -4.00 10.07
C ASN A 9 -14.74 -3.09 8.95
N THR A 10 -13.96 -2.07 8.56
CA THR A 10 -14.38 -1.10 7.55
C THR A 10 -14.52 -1.73 6.17
N TYR A 11 -13.54 -2.53 5.76
CA TYR A 11 -13.55 -3.14 4.42
C TYR A 11 -14.52 -4.31 4.33
N ARG A 12 -14.74 -5.05 5.42
CA ARG A 12 -15.75 -6.09 5.49
C ARG A 12 -17.14 -5.50 5.23
N ARG A 13 -17.49 -4.42 5.92
CA ARG A 13 -18.74 -3.70 5.69
C ARG A 13 -18.84 -3.17 4.26
N PHE A 14 -17.76 -2.64 3.72
CA PHE A 14 -17.73 -2.13 2.34
C PHE A 14 -17.92 -3.27 1.33
N PHE A 15 -17.12 -4.32 1.42
CA PHE A 15 -17.19 -5.43 0.46
C PHE A 15 -18.46 -6.26 0.59
N SER A 16 -19.12 -6.33 1.75
CA SER A 16 -20.40 -7.01 1.90
C SER A 16 -21.53 -6.37 1.09
N GLN A 17 -21.40 -5.09 0.75
CA GLN A 17 -22.38 -4.35 -0.04
C GLN A 17 -22.13 -4.44 -1.55
N LEU A 18 -21.01 -5.03 -1.96
CA LEU A 18 -20.61 -5.13 -3.35
C LEU A 18 -20.79 -6.55 -3.88
N THR A 19 -21.21 -6.63 -5.13
CA THR A 19 -21.19 -7.87 -5.90
C THR A 19 -19.75 -8.34 -6.15
N PRO A 20 -19.51 -9.62 -6.47
CA PRO A 20 -18.17 -10.10 -6.81
C PRO A 20 -17.50 -9.30 -7.94
N GLU A 21 -18.27 -8.89 -8.94
CA GLU A 21 -17.76 -8.09 -10.05
C GLU A 21 -17.34 -6.68 -9.60
N GLU A 22 -18.13 -6.01 -8.76
CA GLU A 22 -17.79 -4.69 -8.21
C GLU A 22 -16.56 -4.75 -7.30
N ARG A 23 -16.37 -5.85 -6.56
CA ARG A 23 -15.15 -6.09 -5.77
C ARG A 23 -13.94 -6.18 -6.69
N ARG A 24 -14.05 -6.92 -7.81
CA ARG A 24 -12.99 -7.00 -8.82
C ARG A 24 -12.67 -5.63 -9.40
N GLN A 25 -13.66 -4.88 -9.84
CA GLN A 25 -13.52 -3.53 -10.39
C GLN A 25 -12.88 -2.55 -9.38
N TYR A 26 -13.15 -2.71 -8.09
CA TYR A 26 -12.48 -1.94 -7.05
C TYR A 26 -10.96 -2.16 -7.07
N PHE A 27 -10.50 -3.40 -7.18
CA PHE A 27 -9.08 -3.72 -7.25
C PHE A 27 -8.45 -3.35 -8.60
N GLU A 28 -9.18 -3.42 -9.69
CA GLU A 28 -8.74 -2.87 -10.99
C GLU A 28 -8.44 -1.37 -10.90
N LYS A 29 -9.31 -0.61 -10.27
CA LYS A 29 -9.09 0.83 -10.02
C LYS A 29 -7.88 1.09 -9.11
N ILE A 30 -7.66 0.24 -8.10
CA ILE A 30 -6.48 0.32 -7.23
C ILE A 30 -5.21 0.05 -8.04
N VAL A 31 -5.19 -0.99 -8.86
CA VAL A 31 -4.04 -1.32 -9.74
C VAL A 31 -3.76 -0.16 -10.68
N MET A 32 -4.74 0.34 -11.42
CA MET A 32 -4.56 1.46 -12.35
C MET A 32 -4.05 2.73 -11.67
N ARG A 33 -4.49 3.01 -10.43
CA ARG A 33 -4.04 4.18 -9.66
C ARG A 33 -2.60 4.03 -9.17
N THR A 34 -2.21 2.82 -8.80
CA THR A 34 -0.90 2.53 -8.20
C THR A 34 0.15 2.27 -9.26
N ALA A 35 -0.23 1.64 -10.35
CA ALA A 35 0.58 1.27 -11.50
C ALA A 35 -0.16 1.69 -12.80
N PRO A 36 -0.02 2.93 -13.27
CA PRO A 36 -0.68 3.41 -14.47
C PRO A 36 -0.42 2.49 -15.67
N GLY A 37 -1.49 2.11 -16.37
CA GLY A 37 -1.45 1.11 -17.44
C GLY A 37 -1.47 -0.34 -16.97
N GLY A 38 -1.56 -0.56 -15.65
CA GLY A 38 -1.69 -1.90 -15.07
C GLY A 38 -3.03 -2.56 -15.38
N ILE A 39 -2.96 -3.84 -15.72
CA ILE A 39 -4.12 -4.69 -16.02
C ILE A 39 -4.18 -5.80 -14.98
N LEU A 40 -5.30 -5.90 -14.26
CA LEU A 40 -5.54 -6.97 -13.30
C LEU A 40 -5.69 -8.30 -14.04
N THR A 41 -4.82 -9.27 -13.74
CA THR A 41 -4.80 -10.59 -14.41
C THR A 41 -5.48 -11.67 -13.58
N SER A 42 -5.40 -11.57 -12.25
CA SER A 42 -6.06 -12.48 -11.32
C SER A 42 -6.58 -11.73 -10.11
N PHE A 43 -7.65 -12.23 -9.52
CA PHE A 43 -8.25 -11.63 -8.33
C PHE A 43 -8.98 -12.68 -7.50
N ASP A 44 -8.73 -12.66 -6.20
CA ASP A 44 -9.40 -13.48 -5.20
C ASP A 44 -9.56 -12.67 -3.90
N LEU A 45 -10.74 -12.68 -3.33
CA LEU A 45 -11.06 -11.99 -2.08
C LEU A 45 -11.67 -12.97 -1.09
N LEU A 46 -10.97 -13.18 0.02
CA LEU A 46 -11.33 -14.13 1.06
C LEU A 46 -11.69 -13.41 2.37
N PRO A 47 -12.61 -13.97 3.16
CA PRO A 47 -13.52 -15.07 2.83
C PRO A 47 -14.54 -14.64 1.78
N ALA A 48 -15.13 -15.59 1.05
CA ALA A 48 -16.19 -15.30 0.07
C ALA A 48 -17.41 -14.66 0.75
N ASP A 49 -17.79 -15.17 1.92
CA ASP A 49 -18.78 -14.54 2.80
C ASP A 49 -18.10 -13.51 3.69
N MET A 50 -18.34 -12.23 3.43
CA MET A 50 -17.83 -11.13 4.23
C MET A 50 -18.38 -11.09 5.67
N LEU A 51 -19.42 -11.85 5.99
CA LEU A 51 -19.95 -11.97 7.35
C LEU A 51 -19.20 -13.01 8.19
N ASP A 52 -18.39 -13.87 7.58
CA ASP A 52 -17.52 -14.80 8.29
C ASP A 52 -16.36 -14.06 8.97
N THR A 53 -16.56 -13.71 10.24
CA THR A 53 -15.55 -13.02 11.06
C THR A 53 -14.49 -13.96 11.66
N SER A 54 -14.59 -15.26 11.45
CA SER A 54 -13.59 -16.23 11.91
C SER A 54 -12.29 -16.16 11.10
N GLN A 55 -12.38 -15.63 9.88
CA GLN A 55 -11.26 -15.44 8.97
C GLN A 55 -11.03 -13.94 8.72
N ARG A 56 -9.77 -13.50 8.69
CA ARG A 56 -9.42 -12.14 8.28
C ARG A 56 -9.65 -11.95 6.78
N ILE A 57 -9.93 -10.73 6.36
CA ILE A 57 -10.01 -10.42 4.94
C ILE A 57 -8.62 -10.48 4.32
N GLU A 58 -8.52 -11.20 3.22
CA GLU A 58 -7.35 -11.27 2.38
C GLU A 58 -7.72 -11.03 0.92
N ALA A 59 -7.06 -10.06 0.28
CA ALA A 59 -7.11 -9.89 -1.16
C ALA A 59 -5.81 -10.40 -1.79
N ARG A 60 -5.93 -11.33 -2.72
CA ARG A 60 -4.86 -11.82 -3.58
C ARG A 60 -5.14 -11.38 -5.00
N PHE A 61 -4.18 -10.77 -5.64
CA PHE A 61 -4.34 -10.36 -7.03
C PHE A 61 -3.01 -10.28 -7.75
N GLY A 62 -3.04 -10.60 -9.01
CA GLY A 62 -1.95 -10.41 -9.96
C GLY A 62 -2.29 -9.28 -10.93
N PHE A 63 -1.27 -8.61 -11.43
CA PHE A 63 -1.43 -7.60 -12.47
C PHE A 63 -0.17 -7.54 -13.33
N GLU A 64 -0.35 -7.05 -14.54
CA GLU A 64 0.73 -6.80 -15.49
C GLU A 64 0.77 -5.32 -15.84
N VAL A 65 1.96 -4.79 -16.03
CA VAL A 65 2.19 -3.42 -16.50
C VAL A 65 3.17 -3.49 -17.65
N ARG A 66 2.75 -3.03 -18.81
CA ARG A 66 3.67 -2.86 -19.95
C ARG A 66 4.47 -1.57 -19.75
N GLU A 67 5.73 -1.60 -20.21
CA GLU A 67 6.61 -0.41 -20.21
C GLU A 67 6.73 0.24 -18.81
N TRP A 68 6.84 -0.60 -17.77
CA TRP A 68 6.98 -0.14 -16.39
C TRP A 68 8.28 0.61 -16.12
N ALA A 69 9.36 0.14 -16.76
CA ALA A 69 10.67 0.73 -16.59
C ALA A 69 10.82 1.98 -17.47
N ILE A 70 11.40 3.04 -16.91
CA ILE A 70 11.66 4.29 -17.63
C ILE A 70 13.11 4.23 -18.12
N PRO A 71 13.35 4.08 -19.44
CA PRO A 71 14.69 3.99 -19.97
C PRO A 71 15.37 5.35 -19.97
N GLY A 72 16.65 5.38 -19.56
CA GLY A 72 17.60 6.46 -19.80
C GLY A 72 18.65 6.01 -20.83
N LYS A 73 19.70 6.82 -21.03
CA LYS A 73 20.76 6.51 -22.00
C LYS A 73 21.51 5.22 -21.63
N ASP A 74 22.00 5.15 -20.39
CA ASP A 74 22.80 4.04 -19.87
C ASP A 74 22.23 3.50 -18.54
N THR A 75 21.00 3.88 -18.21
CA THR A 75 20.35 3.57 -16.94
C THR A 75 18.86 3.30 -17.15
N VAL A 76 18.25 2.65 -16.16
CA VAL A 76 16.81 2.43 -16.10
C VAL A 76 16.30 2.89 -14.75
N MET A 77 15.22 3.66 -14.74
CA MET A 77 14.51 4.00 -13.52
C MET A 77 13.32 3.06 -13.35
N LEU A 78 13.21 2.43 -12.19
CA LEU A 78 12.10 1.58 -11.83
C LEU A 78 11.19 2.32 -10.84
N PRO A 79 9.98 2.73 -11.25
CA PRO A 79 9.01 3.29 -10.32
C PRO A 79 8.62 2.27 -9.24
N MET A 80 8.39 2.73 -8.03
CA MET A 80 7.95 1.86 -6.94
C MET A 80 6.43 1.75 -6.88
N VAL A 81 5.96 0.52 -6.71
CA VAL A 81 4.53 0.23 -6.53
C VAL A 81 4.18 0.36 -5.04
N HIS A 82 3.31 1.30 -4.70
CA HIS A 82 2.87 1.55 -3.32
C HIS A 82 1.36 1.42 -3.17
N PHE A 83 0.88 0.21 -2.90
CA PHE A 83 -0.54 -0.04 -2.63
C PHE A 83 -1.01 0.62 -1.34
N ALA A 84 -0.10 0.80 -0.37
CA ALA A 84 -0.35 1.52 0.86
C ALA A 84 -0.93 2.93 0.68
N LYS A 85 -0.68 3.59 -0.45
CA LYS A 85 -1.24 4.90 -0.78
C LYS A 85 -2.69 4.85 -1.30
N SER A 86 -3.17 3.68 -1.67
CA SER A 86 -4.49 3.51 -2.31
C SER A 86 -5.50 2.82 -1.42
N VAL A 87 -5.06 2.12 -0.36
CA VAL A 87 -5.88 1.28 0.51
C VAL A 87 -5.56 1.56 1.97
N GLY A 88 -6.56 1.46 2.84
CA GLY A 88 -6.41 1.55 4.29
C GLY A 88 -6.99 2.83 4.89
N MET A 89 -7.47 2.70 6.12
CA MET A 89 -8.06 3.81 6.89
C MET A 89 -7.09 4.97 7.12
N SER A 90 -5.78 4.71 7.19
CA SER A 90 -4.76 5.75 7.31
C SER A 90 -4.83 6.78 6.19
N ASN A 91 -5.12 6.38 4.96
CA ASN A 91 -5.26 7.31 3.84
C ASN A 91 -6.48 8.23 3.99
N ILE A 92 -7.59 7.70 4.50
CA ILE A 92 -8.81 8.47 4.75
C ILE A 92 -8.55 9.49 5.88
N LEU A 93 -7.86 9.07 6.94
CA LEU A 93 -7.56 9.94 8.07
C LEU A 93 -6.54 11.02 7.71
N ILE A 94 -5.45 10.66 7.05
CA ILE A 94 -4.40 11.60 6.60
C ILE A 94 -4.98 12.59 5.59
N GLY A 95 -5.83 12.15 4.67
CA GLY A 95 -6.48 13.03 3.69
C GLY A 95 -7.32 14.15 4.33
N LYS A 96 -7.87 13.90 5.52
CA LYS A 96 -8.61 14.90 6.31
C LYS A 96 -7.70 15.85 7.10
N MET A 97 -6.38 15.58 7.17
CA MET A 97 -5.41 16.40 7.92
C MET A 97 -4.84 17.58 7.11
N GLY A 98 -5.24 17.79 5.87
CA GLY A 98 -4.61 18.68 4.88
C GLY A 98 -4.65 20.19 5.13
N LEU A 99 -5.05 20.66 6.30
CA LEU A 99 -5.01 22.09 6.64
C LEU A 99 -3.57 22.54 6.94
N LYS A 100 -3.10 23.58 6.23
CA LYS A 100 -1.76 24.17 6.46
C LYS A 100 -1.58 24.74 7.88
N LYS A 101 -2.66 25.21 8.50
CA LYS A 101 -2.67 25.74 9.86
C LYS A 101 -3.99 25.34 10.54
N ARG A 102 -3.91 24.79 11.75
CA ARG A 102 -5.07 24.41 12.55
C ARG A 102 -5.22 25.34 13.74
N LYS A 103 -6.45 25.69 14.04
CA LYS A 103 -6.83 26.41 15.26
C LYS A 103 -7.10 25.42 16.41
N TYR A 104 -7.57 24.22 16.08
CA TYR A 104 -7.92 23.16 17.05
C TYR A 104 -7.17 21.86 16.72
N PRO A 105 -6.93 21.00 17.72
CA PRO A 105 -6.38 19.68 17.52
C PRO A 105 -7.22 18.85 16.52
N TYR A 106 -6.58 17.96 15.80
CA TYR A 106 -7.28 16.94 15.03
C TYR A 106 -7.47 15.73 15.91
N VAL A 107 -8.73 15.35 16.13
CA VAL A 107 -9.10 14.17 16.90
C VAL A 107 -9.64 13.11 15.96
N THR A 108 -9.19 11.87 16.13
CA THR A 108 -9.73 10.68 15.45
C THR A 108 -10.17 9.66 16.51
N ASN A 109 -11.18 8.89 16.18
CA ASN A 109 -11.68 7.83 17.07
C ASN A 109 -10.93 6.50 16.89
N VAL A 110 -9.94 6.46 16.00
CA VAL A 110 -9.21 5.24 15.64
C VAL A 110 -7.71 5.50 15.49
N ALA A 111 -6.92 4.56 15.96
CA ALA A 111 -5.53 4.38 15.57
C ALA A 111 -5.44 3.31 14.48
N CYS A 112 -4.58 3.51 13.50
CA CYS A 112 -4.41 2.57 12.40
C CYS A 112 -2.98 2.59 11.89
N GLY A 113 -2.66 1.65 11.03
CA GLY A 113 -1.34 1.58 10.42
C GLY A 113 -1.35 0.82 9.11
N ILE A 114 -0.21 0.85 8.46
CA ILE A 114 0.06 0.12 7.22
C ILE A 114 1.44 -0.51 7.36
N GLN A 115 1.55 -1.76 6.96
CA GLN A 115 2.81 -2.43 6.72
C GLN A 115 2.80 -2.92 5.28
N GLU A 116 3.84 -2.59 4.54
CA GLU A 116 4.01 -2.99 3.15
C GLU A 116 5.41 -3.56 2.95
N SER A 117 5.48 -4.70 2.28
CA SER A 117 6.71 -5.28 1.78
C SER A 117 6.55 -5.53 0.29
N PHE A 118 7.53 -5.11 -0.46
CA PHE A 118 7.58 -5.25 -1.91
C PHE A 118 8.90 -5.87 -2.32
N ARG A 119 8.84 -6.90 -3.14
CA ARG A 119 10.01 -7.51 -3.76
C ARG A 119 9.91 -7.37 -5.27
N LEU A 120 10.95 -6.86 -5.87
CA LEU A 120 11.10 -6.76 -7.31
C LEU A 120 12.30 -7.59 -7.74
N ASP A 121 12.05 -8.64 -8.52
CA ASP A 121 13.09 -9.46 -9.12
C ASP A 121 13.37 -8.94 -10.53
N VAL A 122 14.49 -8.27 -10.67
CA VAL A 122 14.90 -7.65 -11.96
C VAL A 122 15.79 -8.58 -12.81
N GLY A 123 16.19 -9.71 -12.23
CA GLY A 123 17.12 -10.65 -12.85
C GLY A 123 18.49 -10.00 -13.14
N ASP A 124 19.27 -10.69 -13.94
CA ASP A 124 20.63 -10.23 -14.29
C ASP A 124 20.64 -9.16 -15.39
N SER A 125 19.49 -8.90 -16.02
CA SER A 125 19.39 -8.04 -17.21
C SER A 125 19.60 -6.55 -16.94
N LEU A 126 19.36 -6.09 -15.70
CA LEU A 126 19.46 -4.66 -15.35
C LEU A 126 20.79 -4.27 -14.68
N GLY A 127 21.71 -5.21 -14.50
CA GLY A 127 23.01 -4.91 -13.91
C GLY A 127 22.95 -4.48 -12.44
N LYS A 128 23.77 -3.50 -12.04
CA LYS A 128 23.88 -3.06 -10.65
C LYS A 128 22.95 -1.89 -10.35
N ALA A 129 22.36 -1.89 -9.14
CA ALA A 129 21.68 -0.72 -8.62
C ALA A 129 22.69 0.44 -8.43
N LEU A 130 22.44 1.56 -9.10
CA LEU A 130 23.28 2.76 -9.02
C LEU A 130 22.91 3.64 -7.83
N SER A 131 21.63 3.71 -7.52
CA SER A 131 21.09 4.50 -6.40
C SER A 131 19.87 3.83 -5.83
N LEU A 132 19.75 3.85 -4.53
CA LEU A 132 18.57 3.43 -3.77
C LEU A 132 18.08 4.59 -2.92
N PRO A 133 16.77 4.71 -2.67
CA PRO A 133 16.26 5.64 -1.69
C PRO A 133 16.88 5.39 -0.32
N GLU A 134 17.19 6.46 0.40
CA GLU A 134 17.69 6.37 1.77
C GLU A 134 16.62 5.79 2.70
N SER A 135 17.08 5.02 3.68
CA SER A 135 16.21 4.55 4.76
C SER A 135 15.74 5.74 5.59
N THR A 136 14.45 5.82 5.81
CA THR A 136 13.83 6.92 6.54
C THR A 136 13.19 6.40 7.82
N ARG A 137 13.39 7.15 8.91
CA ARG A 137 12.68 6.92 10.17
C ARG A 137 12.17 8.24 10.74
N ILE A 138 10.86 8.30 10.90
CA ILE A 138 10.17 9.37 11.62
C ILE A 138 9.51 8.74 12.84
N ASP A 139 9.77 9.29 14.02
CA ASP A 139 9.16 8.83 15.25
C ASP A 139 8.86 10.05 16.12
N ASN A 140 7.55 10.31 16.32
CA ASN A 140 7.07 11.40 17.13
C ASN A 140 5.91 10.94 18.02
N LYS A 141 5.29 11.85 18.77
CA LYS A 141 4.19 11.53 19.67
C LYS A 141 2.98 10.92 18.93
N GLY A 142 2.69 11.38 17.72
CA GLY A 142 1.48 11.01 16.97
C GLY A 142 1.67 9.80 16.05
N ALA A 143 2.84 9.64 15.47
CA ALA A 143 3.06 8.61 14.45
C ALA A 143 4.49 8.08 14.44
N THR A 144 4.62 6.87 13.93
CA THR A 144 5.89 6.28 13.52
C THR A 144 5.83 5.97 12.04
N TRP A 145 6.85 6.35 11.29
CA TRP A 145 7.08 5.89 9.94
C TRP A 145 8.51 5.37 9.80
N LYS A 146 8.64 4.22 9.15
CA LYS A 146 9.94 3.62 8.80
C LYS A 146 9.83 3.12 7.36
N SER A 147 10.88 3.36 6.59
CA SER A 147 11.04 2.76 5.27
C SER A 147 12.49 2.40 5.02
N SER A 148 12.71 1.32 4.30
CA SER A 148 14.03 0.86 3.89
C SER A 148 13.98 0.21 2.52
N MET A 149 15.09 0.30 1.78
CA MET A 149 15.28 -0.42 0.54
C MET A 149 16.65 -1.09 0.57
N SER A 150 16.72 -2.32 0.08
CA SER A 150 17.95 -3.10 -0.01
C SER A 150 17.99 -3.93 -1.29
N VAL A 151 19.20 -4.24 -1.75
CA VAL A 151 19.45 -5.22 -2.81
C VAL A 151 19.84 -6.54 -2.16
N ARG A 152 19.26 -7.62 -2.62
CA ARG A 152 19.69 -8.99 -2.27
C ARG A 152 20.31 -9.69 -3.47
N GLY A 153 21.04 -10.77 -3.20
CA GLY A 153 21.68 -11.58 -4.26
C GLY A 153 20.68 -12.00 -5.35
N GLY A 154 21.15 -12.09 -6.61
CA GLY A 154 20.30 -12.43 -7.76
C GLY A 154 19.45 -11.27 -8.28
N GLY A 155 19.84 -10.01 -8.01
CA GLY A 155 19.15 -8.84 -8.59
C GLY A 155 17.79 -8.52 -7.97
N SER A 156 17.50 -9.02 -6.76
CA SER A 156 16.24 -8.70 -6.08
C SER A 156 16.35 -7.40 -5.29
N LEU A 157 15.42 -6.48 -5.54
CA LEU A 157 15.19 -5.28 -4.73
C LEU A 157 14.10 -5.56 -3.70
N ILE A 158 14.36 -5.25 -2.44
CA ILE A 158 13.38 -5.38 -1.36
C ILE A 158 13.13 -4.01 -0.77
N PHE A 159 11.87 -3.63 -0.75
CA PHE A 159 11.39 -2.44 -0.08
C PHE A 159 10.45 -2.84 1.05
N GLU A 160 10.61 -2.20 2.20
CA GLU A 160 9.75 -2.39 3.35
C GLU A 160 9.36 -1.03 3.91
N GLN A 161 8.09 -0.88 4.26
CA GLN A 161 7.64 0.29 5.01
C GLN A 161 6.61 -0.07 6.07
N THR A 162 6.63 0.71 7.14
CA THR A 162 5.63 0.64 8.21
C THR A 162 5.24 2.05 8.61
N PHE A 163 3.95 2.30 8.63
CA PHE A 163 3.35 3.49 9.20
C PHE A 163 2.38 3.10 10.31
N LYS A 164 2.45 3.77 11.47
CA LYS A 164 1.53 3.58 12.59
C LYS A 164 1.13 4.92 13.18
N MET A 165 -0.15 5.14 13.33
CA MET A 165 -0.70 6.20 14.15
C MET A 165 -0.73 5.72 15.61
N LYS A 166 -0.13 6.49 16.53
CA LYS A 166 0.06 6.09 17.93
C LYS A 166 -1.10 6.49 18.83
N ILE A 167 -1.69 7.65 18.56
CA ILE A 167 -2.75 8.25 19.37
C ILE A 167 -3.85 8.79 18.45
N PRO A 168 -5.08 8.89 18.94
CA PRO A 168 -6.20 9.42 18.15
C PRO A 168 -6.28 10.95 18.13
N GLU A 169 -5.41 11.68 18.85
CA GLU A 169 -5.40 13.15 18.92
C GLU A 169 -4.08 13.72 18.43
N TYR A 170 -4.16 14.73 17.58
CA TYR A 170 -3.01 15.40 16.94
C TYR A 170 -3.17 16.92 16.99
N THR A 171 -2.19 17.59 17.53
CA THR A 171 -2.10 19.06 17.64
C THR A 171 -1.29 19.69 16.51
#